data_d90269add7cc063ad28678d817db8835
#
_entry.id   d90269add7cc063ad28678d817db8835
#
_cell.length_a   1.000
_cell.length_b   1.000
_cell.length_c   1.000
_cell.angle_alpha   90.00
_cell.angle_beta   90.00
_cell.angle_gamma   90.00
#
_symmetry.space_group_name_H-M   'P 1'
#
loop_
_entity.id
_entity.type
_entity.pdbx_description
1 polymer ?
#
loop_
_entity_poly.entity_id
_entity_poly.type
_entity_poly.pdbx_seq_one_letter_code
_entity_poly.pdbx_strand_id
1 'polypeptide(L)'
;LRGHCLVWHAQTPDWMFHDEKGNLVSKEVLFERMRKHIHTIVNRYKDVVYAWDVVNEAMTDDPKAEVPYRQSLYYKIAGDEFIKKAFEYAHEADPKALLFYNDYNETNPAKRDRIYNMVKSMKAEGIPISGIGMQGHYNTLSPTEDEFRKAIELYSQVVDNIHITELDVRINTREQGGQLSVNQDNRTLELTPEADAAQVAQY
;
A
#
# COMPACT_ATOMS: atom_id res chain seq x y z
N LEU A 1 0.82 2.02 18.49
CA LEU A 1 0.54 2.78 17.26
C LEU A 1 0.94 1.98 16.02
N ARG A 2 0.29 2.26 14.89
CA ARG A 2 0.67 1.82 13.55
C ARG A 2 1.34 2.98 12.83
N GLY A 3 2.46 2.74 12.15
CA GLY A 3 3.19 3.74 11.38
C GLY A 3 2.82 3.67 9.89
N HIS A 4 2.49 4.80 9.28
CA HIS A 4 2.18 4.95 7.86
C HIS A 4 2.95 6.13 7.29
N CYS A 5 3.65 5.94 6.25
CA CYS A 5 4.24 4.77 5.63
C CYS A 5 5.74 5.05 5.39
N LEU A 6 6.55 4.01 5.15
CA LEU A 6 7.99 4.20 4.98
C LEU A 6 8.37 4.49 3.52
N VAL A 7 7.71 3.83 2.56
CA VAL A 7 7.97 3.99 1.12
C VAL A 7 6.65 4.11 0.38
N TRP A 8 6.46 5.24 -0.32
CA TRP A 8 5.29 5.51 -1.15
C TRP A 8 5.69 6.31 -2.38
N HIS A 9 5.08 6.03 -3.52
CA HIS A 9 5.36 6.72 -4.78
C HIS A 9 4.88 8.17 -4.82
N ALA A 10 3.87 8.51 -4.02
CA ALA A 10 3.38 9.87 -3.86
C ALA A 10 4.07 10.58 -2.68
N GLN A 11 4.17 11.89 -2.73
CA GLN A 11 4.73 12.76 -1.69
C GLN A 11 6.19 12.50 -1.28
N THR A 12 6.89 11.57 -1.96
CA THR A 12 8.33 11.39 -1.77
C THR A 12 9.07 12.55 -2.42
N PRO A 13 9.95 13.25 -1.70
CA PRO A 13 10.63 14.42 -2.23
C PRO A 13 11.64 14.06 -3.32
N ASP A 14 11.86 14.96 -4.27
CA ASP A 14 12.72 14.77 -5.44
C ASP A 14 14.14 14.36 -5.11
N TRP A 15 14.70 14.83 -4.01
CA TRP A 15 16.06 14.46 -3.60
C TRP A 15 16.22 12.96 -3.35
N MET A 16 15.14 12.20 -3.16
CA MET A 16 15.22 10.75 -3.04
C MET A 16 15.67 10.12 -4.36
N PHE A 17 15.27 10.69 -5.49
CA PHE A 17 15.43 10.10 -6.82
C PHE A 17 16.45 10.81 -7.71
N HIS A 18 16.80 12.06 -7.41
CA HIS A 18 17.64 12.87 -8.26
C HIS A 18 18.96 13.30 -7.56
N ASP A 19 19.98 13.49 -8.38
CA ASP A 19 21.25 14.12 -7.97
C ASP A 19 21.13 15.66 -8.01
N GLU A 20 22.19 16.36 -7.62
CA GLU A 20 22.25 17.83 -7.65
C GLU A 20 22.09 18.45 -9.06
N LYS A 21 22.27 17.65 -10.11
CA LYS A 21 22.13 18.06 -11.51
C LYS A 21 20.74 17.71 -12.08
N GLY A 22 19.85 17.10 -11.27
CA GLY A 22 18.53 16.68 -11.68
C GLY A 22 18.48 15.35 -12.45
N ASN A 23 19.56 14.58 -12.51
CA ASN A 23 19.57 13.26 -13.12
C ASN A 23 19.07 12.22 -12.13
N LEU A 24 18.44 11.15 -12.63
CA LEU A 24 18.08 10.02 -11.79
C LEU A 24 19.34 9.39 -11.17
N VAL A 25 19.26 9.10 -9.88
CA VAL A 25 20.36 8.42 -9.18
C VAL A 25 20.46 6.96 -9.58
N SER A 26 21.61 6.33 -9.27
CA SER A 26 21.74 4.88 -9.44
C SER A 26 20.91 4.12 -8.41
N LYS A 27 20.68 2.84 -8.68
CA LYS A 27 19.98 1.94 -7.77
C LYS A 27 20.65 1.87 -6.38
N GLU A 28 21.95 1.84 -6.33
CA GLU A 28 22.74 1.80 -5.09
C GLU A 28 22.52 3.06 -4.25
N VAL A 29 22.54 4.22 -4.88
CA VAL A 29 22.27 5.51 -4.20
C VAL A 29 20.82 5.58 -3.70
N LEU A 30 19.85 5.10 -4.49
CA LEU A 30 18.47 5.01 -4.05
C LEU A 30 18.34 4.13 -2.80
N PHE A 31 18.97 2.95 -2.82
CA PHE A 31 18.91 2.03 -1.68
C PHE A 31 19.59 2.57 -0.42
N GLU A 32 20.71 3.27 -0.56
CA GLU A 32 21.34 3.96 0.56
C GLU A 32 20.42 5.02 1.18
N ARG A 33 19.79 5.84 0.35
CA ARG A 33 18.84 6.88 0.79
C ARG A 33 17.60 6.26 1.45
N MET A 34 17.04 5.21 0.86
CA MET A 34 15.91 4.46 1.44
C MET A 34 16.29 3.85 2.80
N ARG A 35 17.44 3.19 2.89
CA ARG A 35 17.92 2.58 4.13
C ARG A 35 18.07 3.63 5.23
N LYS A 36 18.73 4.75 4.93
CA LYS A 36 18.91 5.86 5.88
C LYS A 36 17.56 6.40 6.37
N HIS A 37 16.62 6.63 5.44
CA HIS A 37 15.27 7.11 5.75
C HIS A 37 14.52 6.14 6.68
N ILE A 38 14.43 4.87 6.27
CA ILE A 38 13.73 3.83 7.01
C ILE A 38 14.33 3.64 8.40
N HIS A 39 15.66 3.51 8.50
CA HIS A 39 16.34 3.36 9.79
C HIS A 39 16.13 4.55 10.71
N THR A 40 16.16 5.77 10.17
CA THR A 40 15.94 6.98 10.97
C THR A 40 14.55 7.00 11.58
N ILE A 41 13.53 6.69 10.80
CA ILE A 41 12.13 6.73 11.26
C ILE A 41 11.83 5.54 12.18
N VAL A 42 12.13 4.33 11.75
CA VAL A 42 11.79 3.11 12.51
C VAL A 42 12.51 3.11 13.86
N ASN A 43 13.81 3.43 13.92
CA ASN A 43 14.55 3.51 15.18
C ASN A 43 14.01 4.59 16.14
N ARG A 44 13.51 5.71 15.59
CA ARG A 44 12.94 6.78 16.42
C ARG A 44 11.66 6.35 17.12
N TYR A 45 10.85 5.48 16.51
CA TYR A 45 9.50 5.15 16.97
C TYR A 45 9.32 3.70 17.41
N LYS A 46 10.37 2.87 17.43
CA LYS A 46 10.27 1.43 17.71
C LYS A 46 9.67 1.06 19.06
N ASP A 47 9.74 1.94 20.05
CA ASP A 47 9.14 1.69 21.36
C ASP A 47 7.63 2.02 21.43
N VAL A 48 7.09 2.63 20.38
CA VAL A 48 5.70 3.11 20.32
C VAL A 48 4.92 2.52 19.15
N VAL A 49 5.59 2.25 18.03
CA VAL A 49 4.99 1.71 16.81
C VAL A 49 5.21 0.21 16.76
N TYR A 50 4.13 -0.57 16.81
CA TYR A 50 4.21 -2.04 16.77
C TYR A 50 4.11 -2.61 15.34
N ALA A 51 3.63 -1.82 14.39
CA ALA A 51 3.43 -2.23 13.01
C ALA A 51 3.69 -1.07 12.04
N TRP A 52 4.30 -1.35 10.89
CA TRP A 52 4.58 -0.38 9.84
C TRP A 52 3.95 -0.78 8.50
N ASP A 53 3.34 0.18 7.82
CA ASP A 53 3.12 0.11 6.39
C ASP A 53 4.45 0.41 5.71
N VAL A 54 5.17 -0.64 5.34
CA VAL A 54 6.54 -0.51 4.81
C VAL A 54 6.53 0.03 3.40
N VAL A 55 5.70 -0.57 2.54
CA VAL A 55 5.50 -0.11 1.16
C VAL A 55 4.02 0.07 0.92
N ASN A 56 3.68 1.25 0.38
CA ASN A 56 2.32 1.63 0.05
C ASN A 56 2.12 1.73 -1.45
N GLU A 57 1.07 1.08 -1.98
CA GLU A 57 0.54 1.24 -3.34
C GLU A 57 1.54 0.97 -4.48
N ALA A 58 2.31 -0.08 -4.38
CA ALA A 58 3.29 -0.43 -5.42
C ALA A 58 2.67 -1.18 -6.62
N MET A 59 1.44 -1.72 -6.50
CA MET A 59 0.76 -2.42 -7.58
C MET A 59 0.04 -1.44 -8.51
N THR A 60 0.02 -1.77 -9.82
CA THR A 60 -0.76 -1.00 -10.80
C THR A 60 -2.24 -1.39 -10.75
N ASP A 61 -3.11 -0.40 -10.99
CA ASP A 61 -4.56 -0.61 -11.12
C ASP A 61 -4.98 -1.05 -12.53
N ASP A 62 -4.11 -0.87 -13.54
CA ASP A 62 -4.41 -1.27 -14.91
C ASP A 62 -4.41 -2.82 -15.03
N PRO A 63 -5.58 -3.46 -15.23
CA PRO A 63 -5.66 -4.92 -15.33
C PRO A 63 -4.94 -5.49 -16.54
N LYS A 64 -4.65 -4.66 -17.57
CA LYS A 64 -3.99 -5.05 -18.81
C LYS A 64 -2.49 -4.76 -18.81
N ALA A 65 -1.95 -4.16 -17.73
CA ALA A 65 -0.53 -3.86 -17.68
C ALA A 65 0.31 -5.14 -17.80
N GLU A 66 1.36 -5.10 -18.63
CA GLU A 66 2.30 -6.21 -18.83
C GLU A 66 3.05 -6.57 -17.56
N VAL A 67 3.33 -5.57 -16.73
CA VAL A 67 3.97 -5.77 -15.43
C VAL A 67 3.02 -5.37 -14.30
N PRO A 68 3.00 -6.11 -13.18
CA PRO A 68 2.04 -5.88 -12.11
C PRO A 68 2.31 -4.61 -11.29
N TYR A 69 3.48 -4.00 -11.46
CA TYR A 69 3.96 -2.89 -10.63
C TYR A 69 3.65 -1.53 -11.24
N ARG A 70 3.33 -0.56 -10.36
CA ARG A 70 3.21 0.86 -10.71
C ARG A 70 4.53 1.40 -11.23
N GLN A 71 4.51 2.13 -12.35
CA GLN A 71 5.69 2.72 -12.99
C GLN A 71 6.18 3.99 -12.24
N SER A 72 6.40 3.85 -10.94
CA SER A 72 6.93 4.89 -10.07
C SER A 72 8.43 5.14 -10.33
N LEU A 73 8.99 6.24 -9.77
CA LEU A 73 10.43 6.47 -9.83
C LEU A 73 11.23 5.39 -9.09
N TYR A 74 10.70 4.84 -8.00
CA TYR A 74 11.28 3.67 -7.34
C TYR A 74 11.42 2.50 -8.30
N TYR A 75 10.33 2.16 -9.00
CA TYR A 75 10.34 1.04 -9.95
C TYR A 75 11.22 1.30 -11.17
N LYS A 76 11.21 2.52 -11.72
CA LYS A 76 12.08 2.90 -12.85
C LYS A 76 13.56 2.78 -12.55
N ILE A 77 13.98 3.07 -11.32
CA ILE A 77 15.39 3.00 -10.91
C ILE A 77 15.78 1.57 -10.49
N ALA A 78 14.92 0.86 -9.75
CA ALA A 78 15.31 -0.37 -9.06
C ALA A 78 14.48 -1.61 -9.39
N GLY A 79 13.49 -1.51 -10.30
CA GLY A 79 12.54 -2.60 -10.52
C GLY A 79 11.73 -2.89 -9.25
N ASP A 80 11.26 -4.12 -9.08
CA ASP A 80 10.54 -4.55 -7.87
C ASP A 80 11.45 -4.77 -6.65
N GLU A 81 12.77 -4.77 -6.84
CA GLU A 81 13.74 -4.97 -5.76
C GLU A 81 13.60 -3.91 -4.64
N PHE A 82 13.14 -2.69 -4.97
CA PHE A 82 12.95 -1.65 -3.95
C PHE A 82 11.95 -2.08 -2.86
N ILE A 83 10.93 -2.89 -3.21
CA ILE A 83 9.94 -3.40 -2.26
C ILE A 83 10.63 -4.31 -1.25
N LYS A 84 11.38 -5.30 -1.74
CA LYS A 84 12.11 -6.26 -0.91
C LYS A 84 13.10 -5.56 0.03
N LYS A 85 13.89 -4.63 -0.52
CA LYS A 85 14.85 -3.82 0.26
C LYS A 85 14.20 -2.97 1.33
N ALA A 86 13.04 -2.40 1.08
CA ALA A 86 12.31 -1.65 2.10
C ALA A 86 11.94 -2.53 3.30
N PHE A 87 11.45 -3.76 3.07
CA PHE A 87 11.14 -4.70 4.13
C PHE A 87 12.38 -5.17 4.89
N GLU A 88 13.47 -5.49 4.19
CA GLU A 88 14.75 -5.84 4.81
C GLU A 88 15.24 -4.73 5.74
N TYR A 89 15.26 -3.47 5.26
CA TYR A 89 15.71 -2.33 6.05
C TYR A 89 14.81 -2.02 7.25
N ALA A 90 13.50 -2.18 7.10
CA ALA A 90 12.57 -2.02 8.22
C ALA A 90 12.81 -3.08 9.30
N HIS A 91 13.02 -4.33 8.91
CA HIS A 91 13.34 -5.43 9.82
C HIS A 91 14.71 -5.26 10.50
N GLU A 92 15.73 -4.80 9.77
CA GLU A 92 17.03 -4.46 10.35
C GLU A 92 16.90 -3.42 11.46
N ALA A 93 16.05 -2.41 11.28
CA ALA A 93 15.86 -1.33 12.23
C ALA A 93 15.04 -1.77 13.45
N ASP A 94 13.97 -2.54 13.25
CA ASP A 94 13.16 -3.12 14.34
C ASP A 94 12.67 -4.53 13.98
N PRO A 95 13.39 -5.57 14.43
CA PRO A 95 12.99 -6.95 14.18
C PRO A 95 11.68 -7.39 14.86
N LYS A 96 11.14 -6.58 15.78
CA LYS A 96 9.91 -6.91 16.52
C LYS A 96 8.66 -6.32 15.88
N ALA A 97 8.81 -5.30 15.05
CA ALA A 97 7.68 -4.66 14.40
C ALA A 97 7.04 -5.60 13.35
N LEU A 98 5.72 -5.57 13.27
CA LEU A 98 4.99 -6.21 12.19
C LEU A 98 5.11 -5.35 10.92
N LEU A 99 5.46 -5.98 9.80
CA LEU A 99 5.74 -5.30 8.54
C LEU A 99 4.67 -5.62 7.50
N PHE A 100 4.00 -4.58 7.00
CA PHE A 100 2.87 -4.70 6.08
C PHE A 100 3.17 -4.13 4.71
N TYR A 101 2.65 -4.79 3.68
CA TYR A 101 2.35 -4.17 2.40
C TYR A 101 0.94 -3.60 2.45
N ASN A 102 0.73 -2.34 2.09
CA ASN A 102 -0.56 -1.64 2.17
C ASN A 102 -1.02 -1.17 0.79
N ASP A 103 -2.27 -1.40 0.42
CA ASP A 103 -2.80 -0.96 -0.87
C ASP A 103 -4.33 -0.79 -0.85
N TYR A 104 -4.85 -0.07 -1.84
CA TYR A 104 -6.28 0.11 -2.13
C TYR A 104 -6.71 -0.76 -3.32
N ASN A 105 -8.02 -0.86 -3.58
CA ASN A 105 -8.60 -1.75 -4.59
C ASN A 105 -8.15 -3.22 -4.41
N GLU A 106 -7.79 -3.57 -3.22
CA GLU A 106 -7.21 -4.86 -2.80
C GLU A 106 -8.18 -6.03 -2.93
N THR A 107 -9.47 -5.74 -3.07
CA THR A 107 -10.52 -6.75 -3.36
C THR A 107 -10.74 -6.97 -4.85
N ASN A 108 -10.30 -6.03 -5.70
CA ASN A 108 -10.41 -6.15 -7.16
C ASN A 108 -9.61 -7.37 -7.65
N PRO A 109 -10.22 -8.31 -8.40
CA PRO A 109 -9.59 -9.58 -8.74
C PRO A 109 -8.19 -9.46 -9.34
N ALA A 110 -8.00 -8.54 -10.30
CA ALA A 110 -6.71 -8.39 -10.96
C ALA A 110 -5.63 -7.87 -10.00
N LYS A 111 -5.94 -6.86 -9.19
CA LYS A 111 -4.99 -6.28 -8.23
C LYS A 111 -4.76 -7.19 -7.03
N ARG A 112 -5.83 -7.81 -6.52
CA ARG A 112 -5.79 -8.82 -5.47
C ARG A 112 -4.79 -9.94 -5.80
N ASP A 113 -4.91 -10.51 -6.99
CA ASP A 113 -4.06 -11.62 -7.42
C ASP A 113 -2.60 -11.18 -7.60
N ARG A 114 -2.36 -9.94 -8.03
CA ARG A 114 -1.01 -9.35 -8.10
C ARG A 114 -0.39 -9.17 -6.72
N ILE A 115 -1.14 -8.63 -5.76
CA ILE A 115 -0.69 -8.48 -4.36
C ILE A 115 -0.35 -9.86 -3.79
N TYR A 116 -1.25 -10.81 -3.94
CA TYR A 116 -1.03 -12.19 -3.48
C TYR A 116 0.25 -12.80 -4.06
N ASN A 117 0.45 -12.72 -5.38
CA ASN A 117 1.60 -13.30 -6.04
C ASN A 117 2.92 -12.64 -5.61
N MET A 118 2.93 -11.32 -5.46
CA MET A 118 4.09 -10.58 -4.94
C MET A 118 4.44 -11.04 -3.53
N VAL A 119 3.47 -11.04 -2.62
CA VAL A 119 3.69 -11.44 -1.22
C VAL A 119 4.12 -12.90 -1.12
N LYS A 120 3.52 -13.79 -1.91
CA LYS A 120 3.91 -15.20 -1.99
C LYS A 120 5.37 -15.37 -2.43
N SER A 121 5.82 -14.63 -3.44
CA SER A 121 7.22 -14.62 -3.88
C SER A 121 8.15 -14.11 -2.79
N MET A 122 7.80 -12.98 -2.15
CA MET A 122 8.58 -12.41 -1.07
C MET A 122 8.74 -13.39 0.11
N LYS A 123 7.68 -14.09 0.51
CA LYS A 123 7.73 -15.12 1.57
C LYS A 123 8.64 -16.28 1.16
N ALA A 124 8.56 -16.74 -0.09
CA ALA A 124 9.42 -17.83 -0.60
C ALA A 124 10.91 -17.44 -0.63
N GLU A 125 11.21 -16.15 -0.81
CA GLU A 125 12.55 -15.59 -0.77
C GLU A 125 13.05 -15.27 0.66
N GLY A 126 12.21 -15.46 1.68
CA GLY A 126 12.55 -15.18 3.08
C GLY A 126 12.48 -13.69 3.46
N ILE A 127 11.84 -12.86 2.64
CA ILE A 127 11.63 -11.43 2.95
C ILE A 127 10.72 -11.30 4.17
N PRO A 128 11.05 -10.44 5.15
CA PRO A 128 10.34 -10.32 6.42
C PRO A 128 9.03 -9.54 6.30
N ILE A 129 8.05 -10.09 5.62
CA ILE A 129 6.69 -9.55 5.52
C ILE A 129 5.76 -10.26 6.50
N SER A 130 5.06 -9.50 7.35
CA SER A 130 4.17 -10.00 8.39
C SER A 130 2.71 -10.02 7.96
N GLY A 131 2.32 -9.11 7.07
CA GLY A 131 0.91 -8.96 6.74
C GLY A 131 0.62 -8.11 5.51
N ILE A 132 -0.67 -8.08 5.17
CA ILE A 132 -1.26 -7.24 4.13
C ILE A 132 -2.21 -6.26 4.79
N GLY A 133 -2.03 -4.97 4.49
CA GLY A 133 -2.95 -3.88 4.81
C GLY A 133 -3.91 -3.67 3.64
N MET A 134 -5.19 -3.83 3.91
CA MET A 134 -6.27 -3.48 3.01
C MET A 134 -6.72 -2.07 3.39
N GLN A 135 -6.52 -1.07 2.51
CA GLN A 135 -6.86 0.31 2.86
C GLN A 135 -8.35 0.45 3.19
N GLY A 136 -9.21 -0.24 2.45
CA GLY A 136 -10.63 -0.22 2.75
C GLY A 136 -11.35 1.04 2.27
N HIS A 137 -10.88 1.68 1.19
CA HIS A 137 -11.55 2.80 0.55
C HIS A 137 -12.71 2.29 -0.32
N TYR A 138 -13.82 2.03 0.30
CA TYR A 138 -14.99 1.39 -0.30
C TYR A 138 -16.08 2.38 -0.68
N ASN A 139 -17.14 1.87 -1.27
CA ASN A 139 -18.37 2.61 -1.52
C ASN A 139 -19.57 1.67 -1.33
N THR A 140 -20.78 2.21 -1.39
CA THR A 140 -22.01 1.45 -1.12
C THR A 140 -22.33 0.31 -2.12
N LEU A 141 -21.52 0.14 -3.17
CA LEU A 141 -21.70 -0.92 -4.18
C LEU A 141 -20.50 -1.86 -4.28
N SER A 142 -19.36 -1.50 -3.72
CA SER A 142 -18.09 -2.23 -3.86
C SER A 142 -17.19 -2.05 -2.63
N PRO A 143 -16.53 -3.12 -2.18
CA PRO A 143 -16.65 -4.50 -2.69
C PRO A 143 -17.97 -5.15 -2.29
N THR A 144 -18.36 -6.19 -3.00
CA THR A 144 -19.37 -7.13 -2.52
C THR A 144 -18.81 -8.00 -1.39
N GLU A 145 -19.67 -8.55 -0.56
CA GLU A 145 -19.26 -9.49 0.52
C GLU A 145 -18.41 -10.66 -0.03
N ASP A 146 -18.77 -11.18 -1.20
CA ASP A 146 -18.05 -12.27 -1.85
C ASP A 146 -16.64 -11.87 -2.31
N GLU A 147 -16.48 -10.68 -2.87
CA GLU A 147 -15.16 -10.13 -3.28
C GLU A 147 -14.27 -9.90 -2.05
N PHE A 148 -14.82 -9.35 -0.99
CA PHE A 148 -14.11 -9.11 0.27
C PHE A 148 -13.68 -10.43 0.92
N ARG A 149 -14.59 -11.40 1.04
CA ARG A 149 -14.28 -12.73 1.58
C ARG A 149 -13.18 -13.42 0.78
N LYS A 150 -13.28 -13.41 -0.56
CA LYS A 150 -12.26 -14.00 -1.44
C LYS A 150 -10.90 -13.35 -1.27
N ALA A 151 -10.83 -12.05 -1.04
CA ALA A 151 -9.56 -11.37 -0.79
C ALA A 151 -8.92 -11.85 0.53
N ILE A 152 -9.69 -11.90 1.61
CA ILE A 152 -9.21 -12.39 2.91
C ILE A 152 -8.78 -13.86 2.80
N GLU A 153 -9.60 -14.73 2.20
CA GLU A 153 -9.28 -16.16 2.02
C GLU A 153 -7.99 -16.36 1.21
N LEU A 154 -7.76 -15.54 0.19
CA LEU A 154 -6.55 -15.64 -0.61
C LEU A 154 -5.32 -15.15 0.16
N TYR A 155 -5.41 -13.99 0.79
CA TYR A 155 -4.29 -13.39 1.52
C TYR A 155 -3.90 -14.20 2.76
N SER A 156 -4.86 -14.83 3.45
CA SER A 156 -4.59 -15.69 4.62
C SER A 156 -3.74 -16.94 4.28
N GLN A 157 -3.60 -17.27 3.00
CA GLN A 157 -2.71 -18.36 2.57
C GLN A 157 -1.23 -17.99 2.60
N VAL A 158 -0.91 -16.69 2.64
CA VAL A 158 0.47 -16.20 2.52
C VAL A 158 0.93 -15.30 3.67
N VAL A 159 0.01 -14.78 4.48
CA VAL A 159 0.34 -13.97 5.66
C VAL A 159 -0.51 -14.34 6.86
N ASP A 160 0.02 -14.09 8.07
CA ASP A 160 -0.70 -14.34 9.33
C ASP A 160 -1.56 -13.14 9.77
N ASN A 161 -1.30 -11.96 9.19
CA ASN A 161 -1.97 -10.72 9.58
C ASN A 161 -2.60 -10.04 8.36
N ILE A 162 -3.89 -9.74 8.46
CA ILE A 162 -4.63 -8.92 7.50
C ILE A 162 -5.30 -7.80 8.29
N HIS A 163 -4.97 -6.56 7.98
CA HIS A 163 -5.55 -5.40 8.66
C HIS A 163 -6.33 -4.53 7.67
N ILE A 164 -7.50 -4.05 8.09
CA ILE A 164 -8.15 -2.92 7.43
C ILE A 164 -7.54 -1.66 8.01
N THR A 165 -6.91 -0.84 7.16
CA THR A 165 -5.97 0.20 7.63
C THR A 165 -6.53 1.62 7.58
N GLU A 166 -7.47 1.90 6.66
CA GLU A 166 -7.92 3.27 6.35
C GLU A 166 -9.43 3.34 6.06
N LEU A 167 -10.22 2.40 6.61
CA LEU A 167 -11.61 2.17 6.25
C LEU A 167 -12.44 3.45 6.14
N ASP A 168 -12.96 3.68 4.95
CA ASP A 168 -14.07 4.59 4.68
C ASP A 168 -15.07 3.96 3.69
N VAL A 169 -16.33 4.33 3.80
CA VAL A 169 -17.38 3.91 2.87
C VAL A 169 -18.06 5.15 2.30
N ARG A 170 -17.85 5.39 1.02
CA ARG A 170 -18.42 6.54 0.33
C ARG A 170 -19.81 6.25 -0.20
N ILE A 171 -20.71 7.20 -0.04
CA ILE A 171 -22.05 7.15 -0.66
C ILE A 171 -22.02 7.46 -2.15
N ASN A 172 -20.91 8.02 -2.65
CA ASN A 172 -20.67 8.32 -4.04
C ASN A 172 -20.07 7.11 -4.77
N THR A 173 -20.77 6.60 -5.77
CA THR A 173 -20.39 5.40 -6.53
C THR A 173 -19.57 5.68 -7.79
N ARG A 174 -19.24 6.95 -8.08
CA ARG A 174 -18.40 7.25 -9.24
C ARG A 174 -16.97 6.78 -8.99
N GLU A 175 -16.51 5.89 -9.85
CA GLU A 175 -15.09 5.56 -9.95
C GLU A 175 -14.31 6.85 -10.24
N GLN A 176 -13.56 7.31 -9.28
CA GLN A 176 -12.57 8.35 -9.51
C GLN A 176 -11.22 7.67 -9.71
N GLY A 177 -10.63 7.91 -10.88
CA GLY A 177 -9.29 7.42 -11.17
C GLY A 177 -8.29 7.86 -10.10
N GLY A 178 -7.79 6.94 -9.38
CA GLY A 178 -6.45 6.74 -8.84
C GLY A 178 -5.79 7.80 -7.95
N GLN A 179 -6.36 8.95 -7.65
CA GLN A 179 -5.81 9.87 -6.66
C GLN A 179 -6.92 10.43 -5.78
N LEU A 180 -6.91 9.97 -4.53
CA LEU A 180 -7.66 10.61 -3.46
C LEU A 180 -7.02 11.96 -3.14
N SER A 181 -7.33 12.99 -3.89
CA SER A 181 -7.11 14.34 -3.43
C SER A 181 -8.35 14.78 -2.65
N VAL A 182 -8.18 15.03 -1.38
CA VAL A 182 -9.19 15.53 -0.44
C VAL A 182 -9.87 16.83 -0.96
N ASN A 183 -9.30 17.44 -1.98
CA ASN A 183 -9.71 18.73 -2.52
C ASN A 183 -10.52 18.67 -3.82
N GLN A 184 -10.84 17.51 -4.37
CA GLN A 184 -11.46 17.43 -5.70
C GLN A 184 -12.96 17.13 -5.75
N ASP A 185 -13.61 16.80 -4.64
CA ASP A 185 -15.06 16.60 -4.62
C ASP A 185 -15.75 17.66 -3.71
N ASN A 186 -15.88 18.87 -4.23
CA ASN A 186 -16.68 19.95 -3.61
C ASN A 186 -18.18 19.77 -3.82
N ARG A 187 -18.63 18.60 -4.26
CA ARG A 187 -20.05 18.32 -4.43
C ARG A 187 -20.62 17.86 -3.09
N THR A 188 -21.41 18.71 -2.48
CA THR A 188 -22.32 18.33 -1.40
C THR A 188 -23.32 17.33 -1.97
N LEU A 189 -23.12 16.03 -1.66
CA LEU A 189 -24.15 15.04 -1.86
C LEU A 189 -25.11 15.14 -0.69
N GLU A 190 -26.40 15.31 -0.96
CA GLU A 190 -27.40 15.17 0.08
C GLU A 190 -27.40 13.71 0.57
N LEU A 191 -27.20 13.53 1.87
CA LEU A 191 -27.37 12.23 2.51
C LEU A 191 -28.86 11.92 2.57
N THR A 192 -29.33 11.07 1.66
CA THR A 192 -30.71 10.54 1.74
C THR A 192 -30.80 9.39 2.72
N PRO A 193 -31.99 9.07 3.30
CA PRO A 193 -32.17 7.90 4.15
C PRO A 193 -31.72 6.59 3.48
N GLU A 194 -31.92 6.45 2.17
CA GLU A 194 -31.50 5.28 1.39
C GLU A 194 -29.98 5.19 1.27
N ALA A 195 -29.30 6.32 1.05
CA ALA A 195 -27.85 6.39 0.98
C ALA A 195 -27.20 6.09 2.34
N ASP A 196 -27.78 6.60 3.42
CA ASP A 196 -27.37 6.32 4.79
C ASP A 196 -27.54 4.83 5.13
N ALA A 197 -28.69 4.25 4.83
CA ALA A 197 -28.93 2.83 5.04
C ALA A 197 -27.99 1.93 4.22
N ALA A 198 -27.68 2.31 2.97
CA ALA A 198 -26.74 1.59 2.13
C ALA A 198 -25.29 1.70 2.67
N GLN A 199 -24.91 2.85 3.19
CA GLN A 199 -23.59 3.04 3.81
C GLN A 199 -23.45 2.18 5.08
N VAL A 200 -24.45 2.20 5.95
CA VAL A 200 -24.47 1.37 7.18
C VAL A 200 -24.40 -0.13 6.84
N ALA A 201 -25.09 -0.57 5.78
CA ALA A 201 -25.08 -1.96 5.37
C ALA A 201 -23.70 -2.43 4.82
N GLN A 202 -22.89 -1.49 4.33
CA GLN A 202 -21.56 -1.78 3.79
C GLN A 202 -20.48 -1.84 4.88
N TYR A 203 -20.67 -1.13 6.00
CA TYR A 203 -19.79 -1.25 7.17
C TYR A 203 -19.98 -2.60 7.88
#